data_8071ab18d19a07e918c9690b2a564bc7
#
_entry.id   8071ab18d19a07e918c9690b2a564bc7
#
_cell.length_a   1.000
_cell.length_b   1.000
_cell.length_c   1.000
_cell.angle_alpha   90.00
_cell.angle_beta   90.00
_cell.angle_gamma   90.00
#
_symmetry.space_group_name_H-M   'P 1'
#
loop_
_entity.id
_entity.type
_entity.pdbx_description
1 polymer ?
#
loop_
_entity_poly.entity_id
_entity_poly.type
_entity_poly.pdbx_seq_one_letter_code
_entity_poly.pdbx_strand_id
1 'polypeptide(L)'
;MSKPVEIDEAKFDESVIKSGNPVLVDFWAPWCGPCRMVAPVVDELAEEYDGKVNFVKVNVDDNPKVASKYGVMSIPTLILFKEGAPVSNIVGFRPKPELKKSLDEVL
;
A
#
# COMPACT_ATOMS: atom_id res chain seq x y z
N MET A 1 -13.72 10.37 -6.49
CA MET A 1 -13.65 8.92 -6.37
C MET A 1 -12.23 8.45 -6.39
N SER A 2 -11.81 7.85 -5.31
CA SER A 2 -10.46 7.36 -5.20
C SER A 2 -10.46 5.86 -5.07
N LYS A 3 -9.61 5.23 -5.88
CA LYS A 3 -9.33 3.80 -5.77
C LYS A 3 -7.83 3.62 -5.82
N PRO A 4 -7.31 2.53 -5.23
CA PRO A 4 -5.88 2.24 -5.36
C PRO A 4 -5.50 2.09 -6.83
N VAL A 5 -4.37 2.66 -7.21
CA VAL A 5 -3.87 2.63 -8.58
C VAL A 5 -2.79 1.55 -8.67
N GLU A 6 -2.93 0.63 -9.63
CA GLU A 6 -1.91 -0.36 -9.89
C GLU A 6 -0.70 0.30 -10.55
N ILE A 7 0.49 0.11 -10.00
CA ILE A 7 1.72 0.65 -10.56
C ILE A 7 2.77 -0.45 -10.70
N ASP A 8 3.74 -0.22 -11.58
CA ASP A 8 4.89 -1.11 -11.75
C ASP A 8 6.16 -0.48 -11.14
N GLU A 9 7.25 -1.25 -11.16
CA GLU A 9 8.53 -0.80 -10.59
C GLU A 9 9.05 0.48 -11.25
N ALA A 10 8.80 0.65 -12.54
CA ALA A 10 9.28 1.82 -13.28
C ALA A 10 8.62 3.11 -12.80
N LYS A 11 7.42 3.01 -12.24
CA LYS A 11 6.66 4.16 -11.76
C LYS A 11 6.79 4.38 -10.25
N PHE A 12 7.47 3.49 -9.54
CA PHE A 12 7.51 3.53 -8.09
C PHE A 12 8.11 4.83 -7.54
N ASP A 13 9.26 5.24 -8.07
CA ASP A 13 9.91 6.47 -7.61
C ASP A 13 8.98 7.67 -7.80
N GLU A 14 8.40 7.80 -8.99
CA GLU A 14 7.54 8.93 -9.33
C GLU A 14 6.27 8.94 -8.49
N SER A 15 5.61 7.78 -8.37
CA SER A 15 4.30 7.68 -7.72
C SER A 15 4.37 7.63 -6.21
N VAL A 16 5.45 7.11 -5.64
CA VAL A 16 5.56 6.87 -4.20
C VAL A 16 6.61 7.77 -3.56
N ILE A 17 7.85 7.68 -4.03
CA ILE A 17 8.97 8.37 -3.36
C ILE A 17 8.86 9.88 -3.53
N LYS A 18 8.47 10.33 -4.72
CA LYS A 18 8.36 11.76 -5.05
C LYS A 18 6.97 12.33 -4.85
N SER A 19 6.07 11.55 -4.23
CA SER A 19 4.70 11.99 -4.00
C SER A 19 4.66 13.13 -2.97
N GLY A 20 3.84 14.12 -3.23
CA GLY A 20 3.61 15.21 -2.28
C GLY A 20 2.72 14.81 -1.11
N ASN A 21 1.99 13.71 -1.23
CA ASN A 21 1.15 13.16 -0.15
C ASN A 21 1.76 11.87 0.37
N PRO A 22 1.43 11.46 1.61
CA PRO A 22 1.73 10.10 2.04
C PRO A 22 1.11 9.08 1.08
N VAL A 23 1.76 7.94 0.91
CA VAL A 23 1.30 6.89 0.00
C VAL A 23 1.25 5.56 0.73
N LEU A 24 0.09 4.90 0.70
CA LEU A 24 -0.03 3.53 1.18
C LEU A 24 0.16 2.59 0.00
N VAL A 25 1.16 1.72 0.09
CA VAL A 25 1.48 0.74 -0.95
C VAL A 25 1.00 -0.63 -0.51
N ASP A 26 0.11 -1.24 -1.29
CA ASP A 26 -0.39 -2.59 -1.07
C ASP A 26 0.40 -3.55 -1.97
N PHE A 27 1.31 -4.31 -1.37
CA PHE A 27 2.05 -5.36 -2.07
C PHE A 27 1.21 -6.63 -2.05
N TRP A 28 0.83 -7.13 -3.22
CA TRP A 28 -0.14 -8.21 -3.36
C TRP A 28 0.23 -9.14 -4.51
N ALA A 29 -0.53 -10.24 -4.65
CA ALA A 29 -0.45 -11.13 -5.80
C ALA A 29 -1.84 -11.71 -6.10
N PRO A 30 -2.14 -12.05 -7.36
CA PRO A 30 -3.47 -12.55 -7.75
C PRO A 30 -3.87 -13.86 -7.05
N TRP A 31 -2.90 -14.71 -6.71
CA TRP A 31 -3.16 -16.01 -6.09
C TRP A 31 -3.32 -15.94 -4.58
N CYS A 32 -3.16 -14.78 -3.99
CA CYS A 32 -3.09 -14.61 -2.55
C CYS A 32 -4.49 -14.40 -1.96
N GLY A 33 -4.96 -15.37 -1.18
CA GLY A 33 -6.27 -15.29 -0.52
C GLY A 33 -6.41 -14.12 0.45
N PRO A 34 -5.48 -13.94 1.40
CA PRO A 34 -5.53 -12.79 2.32
C PRO A 34 -5.46 -11.44 1.61
N CYS A 35 -4.77 -11.37 0.48
CA CYS A 35 -4.74 -10.15 -0.33
C CYS A 35 -6.13 -9.79 -0.84
N ARG A 36 -6.88 -10.81 -1.27
CA ARG A 36 -8.26 -10.61 -1.73
C ARG A 36 -9.19 -10.20 -0.59
N MET A 37 -8.90 -10.63 0.64
CA MET A 37 -9.68 -10.24 1.81
C MET A 37 -9.44 -8.79 2.21
N VAL A 38 -8.21 -8.31 2.07
CA VAL A 38 -7.87 -6.94 2.44
C VAL A 38 -8.23 -5.94 1.35
N ALA A 39 -8.37 -6.37 0.10
CA ALA A 39 -8.63 -5.47 -1.03
C ALA A 39 -9.85 -4.57 -0.83
N PRO A 40 -11.03 -5.08 -0.40
CA PRO A 40 -12.16 -4.18 -0.18
C PRO A 40 -11.90 -3.17 0.95
N VAL A 41 -11.14 -3.57 1.97
CA VAL A 41 -10.79 -2.65 3.06
C VAL A 41 -9.88 -1.53 2.54
N VAL A 42 -8.90 -1.88 1.72
CA VAL A 42 -8.01 -0.89 1.10
C VAL A 42 -8.80 0.05 0.19
N ASP A 43 -9.74 -0.49 -0.58
CA ASP A 43 -10.63 0.32 -1.43
C ASP A 43 -11.42 1.34 -0.60
N GLU A 44 -11.99 0.91 0.52
CA GLU A 44 -12.75 1.81 1.40
C GLU A 44 -11.87 2.88 2.00
N LEU A 45 -10.67 2.51 2.45
CA LEU A 45 -9.73 3.49 3.02
C LEU A 45 -9.27 4.49 1.97
N ALA A 46 -9.05 4.04 0.74
CA ALA A 46 -8.69 4.94 -0.36
C ALA A 46 -9.74 6.02 -0.58
N GLU A 47 -11.00 5.65 -0.44
CA GLU A 47 -12.11 6.59 -0.54
C GLU A 47 -12.13 7.56 0.63
N GLU A 48 -11.96 7.04 1.85
CA GLU A 48 -12.01 7.86 3.07
C GLU A 48 -10.84 8.85 3.18
N TYR A 49 -9.67 8.45 2.67
CA TYR A 49 -8.46 9.28 2.76
C TYR A 49 -8.17 10.04 1.46
N ASP A 50 -9.15 10.13 0.58
CA ASP A 50 -9.02 10.86 -0.69
C ASP A 50 -8.52 12.28 -0.43
N GLY A 51 -7.48 12.68 -1.15
CA GLY A 51 -6.84 13.98 -0.99
C GLY A 51 -5.83 14.05 0.16
N LYS A 52 -5.80 13.06 1.05
CA LYS A 52 -4.86 13.02 2.18
C LYS A 52 -3.77 11.99 2.01
N VAL A 53 -4.13 10.81 1.53
CA VAL A 53 -3.23 9.69 1.30
C VAL A 53 -3.50 9.13 -0.09
N ASN A 54 -2.44 8.91 -0.85
CA ASN A 54 -2.55 8.23 -2.13
C ASN A 54 -2.42 6.72 -1.89
N PHE A 55 -3.19 5.92 -2.62
CA PHE A 55 -3.18 4.47 -2.47
C PHE A 55 -2.72 3.86 -3.78
N VAL A 56 -1.68 3.02 -3.72
CA VAL A 56 -1.18 2.30 -4.89
C VAL A 56 -1.06 0.81 -4.57
N LYS A 57 -1.09 0.00 -5.62
CA LYS A 57 -0.95 -1.47 -5.52
C LYS A 57 0.23 -1.91 -6.38
N VAL A 58 1.01 -2.85 -5.86
CA VAL A 58 2.16 -3.41 -6.58
C VAL A 58 2.04 -4.93 -6.55
N ASN A 59 1.90 -5.53 -7.73
CA ASN A 59 1.88 -6.98 -7.89
C ASN A 59 3.31 -7.50 -7.74
N VAL A 60 3.58 -8.27 -6.68
CA VAL A 60 4.94 -8.72 -6.38
C VAL A 60 5.47 -9.72 -7.40
N ASP A 61 4.59 -10.45 -8.09
CA ASP A 61 5.01 -11.41 -9.12
C ASP A 61 5.65 -10.69 -10.31
N ASP A 62 5.10 -9.54 -10.67
CA ASP A 62 5.58 -8.75 -11.81
C ASP A 62 6.65 -7.74 -11.41
N ASN A 63 6.77 -7.45 -10.11
CA ASN A 63 7.64 -6.39 -9.62
C ASN A 63 8.49 -6.86 -8.43
N PRO A 64 9.31 -7.91 -8.65
CA PRO A 64 10.06 -8.50 -7.53
C PRO A 64 11.16 -7.61 -6.97
N LYS A 65 11.70 -6.69 -7.76
CA LYS A 65 12.81 -5.84 -7.31
C LYS A 65 12.37 -4.86 -6.23
N VAL A 66 11.23 -4.18 -6.42
CA VAL A 66 10.74 -3.23 -5.43
C VAL A 66 10.26 -3.95 -4.16
N ALA A 67 9.63 -5.11 -4.32
CA ALA A 67 9.24 -5.94 -3.18
C ALA A 67 10.46 -6.33 -2.34
N SER A 68 11.51 -6.79 -3.00
CA SER A 68 12.76 -7.17 -2.33
C SER A 68 13.43 -5.97 -1.67
N LYS A 69 13.45 -4.84 -2.33
CA LYS A 69 14.06 -3.61 -1.81
C LYS A 69 13.49 -3.20 -0.46
N TYR A 70 12.19 -3.38 -0.28
CA TYR A 70 11.52 -2.99 0.97
C TYR A 70 11.26 -4.17 1.90
N GLY A 71 11.90 -5.31 1.65
CA GLY A 71 11.85 -6.45 2.55
C GLY A 71 10.50 -7.15 2.62
N VAL A 72 9.73 -7.11 1.54
CA VAL A 72 8.43 -7.77 1.48
C VAL A 72 8.64 -9.26 1.31
N MET A 73 8.43 -10.03 2.37
CA MET A 73 8.62 -11.48 2.37
C MET A 73 7.29 -12.23 2.45
N SER A 74 6.24 -11.56 2.85
CA SER A 74 4.89 -12.12 2.94
C SER A 74 3.90 -11.13 2.35
N ILE A 75 2.78 -11.63 1.84
CA ILE A 75 1.73 -10.78 1.29
C ILE A 75 0.38 -11.14 1.91
N PRO A 76 -0.53 -10.18 2.06
CA PRO A 76 -0.33 -8.77 1.74
C PRO A 76 0.64 -8.08 2.71
N THR A 77 1.38 -7.11 2.23
CA THR A 77 2.14 -6.19 3.06
C THR A 77 1.73 -4.78 2.66
N LEU A 78 1.32 -4.00 3.64
CA LEU A 78 0.94 -2.62 3.43
C LEU A 78 2.00 -1.72 4.05
N ILE A 79 2.65 -0.91 3.23
CA ILE A 79 3.69 0.01 3.72
C ILE A 79 3.23 1.43 3.47
N LEU A 80 3.18 2.23 4.52
CA LEU A 80 2.89 3.65 4.41
C LEU A 80 4.20 4.41 4.24
N PHE A 81 4.30 5.14 3.14
CA PHE A 81 5.44 6.02 2.85
C PHE A 81 5.05 7.45 3.16
N LYS A 82 5.93 8.18 3.80
CA LYS A 82 5.74 9.59 4.10
C LYS A 82 7.04 10.32 3.79
N GLU A 83 6.96 11.32 2.94
CA GLU A 83 8.15 12.07 2.48
C GLU A 83 9.22 11.16 1.89
N GLY A 84 8.78 10.15 1.14
CA GLY A 84 9.67 9.24 0.45
C GLY A 84 10.25 8.11 1.29
N ALA A 85 9.88 7.99 2.57
CA ALA A 85 10.40 6.97 3.47
C ALA A 85 9.31 6.12 4.09
N PRO A 86 9.52 4.81 4.27
CA PRO A 86 8.56 3.96 4.97
C PRO A 86 8.42 4.40 6.43
N VAL A 87 7.19 4.58 6.90
CA VAL A 87 6.90 4.97 8.28
C VAL A 87 6.03 3.95 9.01
N SER A 88 5.40 3.03 8.28
CA SER A 88 4.57 1.98 8.88
C SER A 88 4.60 0.77 7.97
N ASN A 89 4.67 -0.42 8.56
CA ASN A 89 4.73 -1.68 7.83
C ASN A 89 3.77 -2.66 8.49
N ILE A 90 2.74 -3.08 7.74
CA ILE A 90 1.70 -3.98 8.24
C ILE A 90 1.70 -5.23 7.39
N VAL A 91 1.96 -6.39 8.00
CA VAL A 91 2.03 -7.67 7.31
C VAL A 91 0.77 -8.48 7.60
N GLY A 92 0.16 -9.00 6.54
CA GLY A 92 -1.02 -9.85 6.63
C GLY A 92 -2.33 -9.05 6.68
N PHE A 93 -3.43 -9.77 6.69
CA PHE A 93 -4.75 -9.17 6.78
C PHE A 93 -4.97 -8.51 8.13
N ARG A 94 -5.57 -7.32 8.12
CA ARG A 94 -6.06 -6.64 9.33
C ARG A 94 -7.44 -6.06 9.02
N PRO A 95 -8.35 -6.05 9.99
CA PRO A 95 -9.65 -5.40 9.78
C PRO A 95 -9.51 -3.89 9.67
N LYS A 96 -10.48 -3.27 9.04
CA LYS A 96 -10.46 -1.83 8.74
C LYS A 96 -10.14 -0.93 9.93
N PRO A 97 -10.76 -1.12 11.13
CA PRO A 97 -10.46 -0.23 12.26
C PRO A 97 -8.98 -0.24 12.66
N GLU A 98 -8.35 -1.42 12.56
CA GLU A 98 -6.95 -1.58 12.91
C GLU A 98 -6.04 -0.88 11.91
N LEU A 99 -6.34 -1.04 10.60
CA LEU A 99 -5.60 -0.35 9.55
C LEU A 99 -5.77 1.16 9.65
N LYS A 100 -6.98 1.61 9.89
CA LYS A 100 -7.26 3.03 10.04
C LYS A 100 -6.49 3.63 11.21
N LYS A 101 -6.44 2.93 12.34
CA LYS A 101 -5.66 3.36 13.49
C LYS A 101 -4.18 3.49 13.15
N SER A 102 -3.63 2.51 12.45
CA SER A 102 -2.22 2.54 12.04
C SER A 102 -1.91 3.72 11.13
N LEU A 103 -2.81 4.03 10.20
CA LEU A 103 -2.66 5.20 9.33
C LEU A 103 -2.70 6.50 10.14
N ASP A 104 -3.70 6.62 11.00
CA ASP A 104 -3.92 7.87 11.75
C ASP A 104 -2.77 8.17 12.73
N GLU A 105 -2.10 7.14 13.23
CA GLU A 105 -0.97 7.31 14.16
C GLU A 105 0.24 7.99 13.52
N VAL A 106 0.43 7.87 12.22
CA VAL A 106 1.60 8.41 11.54
C VAL A 106 1.30 9.55 10.56
N LEU A 107 0.03 9.88 10.41
CA LEU A 107 -0.37 11.02 9.55
C LEU A 107 -0.36 12.38 10.33
#